data_a51b91247e17bfe96b81696b2d1374d3
#
_entry.id   a51b91247e17bfe96b81696b2d1374d3
#
_cell.length_a   1.000
_cell.length_b   1.000
_cell.length_c   1.000
_cell.angle_alpha   90.00
_cell.angle_beta   90.00
_cell.angle_gamma   90.00
#
_symmetry.space_group_name_H-M   'P 1'
#
loop_
_entity.id
_entity.type
_entity.pdbx_description
1 polymer ?
#
loop_
_entity_poly.entity_id
_entity_poly.type
_entity_poly.pdbx_seq_one_letter_code
_entity_poly.pdbx_strand_id
1 'polypeptide(L)'
;MDYDRLEYLLARYKSEFSSRIEYLAYKWDTLCAIRSRWNLEIDTLLPLMQIYCEECGKLVELRHLRSIIELSERFPEGVRCFLNSLYDETIPLNRRVESFRREVESITREHLPHSVVSLYLWLRYPERYYIYNPMYVRALFRELNYKVKLYGVTITSLMSAYTLYDNIAEIIAEDSNITPVIDRMAAIGYNKAMVLRIIVTDFVQFVYPIIKEFEEWSSKHRDQYIAR
;
A
#
# COMPACT_ATOMS: atom_id res chain seq x y z
N MET A 1 5.38 19.20 -6.94
CA MET A 1 4.09 18.67 -6.50
C MET A 1 3.07 19.80 -6.53
N ASP A 2 1.89 19.54 -7.06
CA ASP A 2 0.76 20.47 -7.05
C ASP A 2 0.04 20.37 -5.70
N TYR A 3 0.29 21.33 -4.82
CA TYR A 3 -0.26 21.33 -3.46
C TYR A 3 -1.73 21.75 -3.43
N ASP A 4 -2.16 22.65 -4.31
CA ASP A 4 -3.58 23.07 -4.38
C ASP A 4 -4.46 21.90 -4.78
N ARG A 5 -3.97 21.07 -5.71
CA ARG A 5 -4.66 19.86 -6.11
C ARG A 5 -4.68 18.80 -5.02
N LEU A 6 -3.59 18.63 -4.29
CA LEU A 6 -3.54 17.72 -3.13
C LEU A 6 -4.54 18.16 -2.05
N GLU A 7 -4.59 19.45 -1.74
CA GLU A 7 -5.52 20.01 -0.76
C GLU A 7 -6.98 19.78 -1.17
N TYR A 8 -7.32 19.98 -2.44
CA TYR A 8 -8.64 19.66 -2.98
C TYR A 8 -9.01 18.17 -2.78
N LEU A 9 -8.10 17.25 -3.10
CA LEU A 9 -8.33 15.81 -2.94
C LEU A 9 -8.47 15.43 -1.46
N LEU A 10 -7.68 16.03 -0.60
CA LEU A 10 -7.78 15.85 0.85
C LEU A 10 -9.10 16.39 1.40
N ALA A 11 -9.54 17.57 0.95
CA ALA A 11 -10.83 18.12 1.36
C ALA A 11 -12.00 17.19 0.99
N ARG A 12 -11.96 16.61 -0.21
CA ARG A 12 -12.94 15.60 -0.64
C ARG A 12 -12.90 14.35 0.24
N TYR A 13 -11.70 13.84 0.52
CA TYR A 13 -11.54 12.68 1.41
C TYR A 13 -12.08 12.94 2.82
N LYS A 14 -11.77 14.11 3.39
CA LYS A 14 -12.23 14.52 4.71
C LYS A 14 -13.76 14.60 4.80
N SER A 15 -14.41 15.11 3.76
CA SER A 15 -15.89 15.22 3.73
C SER A 15 -16.57 13.85 3.77
N GLU A 16 -15.92 12.80 3.30
CA GLU A 16 -16.43 11.44 3.29
C GLU A 16 -15.82 10.54 4.37
N PHE A 17 -14.85 11.04 5.14
CA PHE A 17 -14.04 10.23 6.07
C PHE A 17 -14.89 9.48 7.11
N SER A 18 -15.93 10.13 7.65
CA SER A 18 -16.80 9.49 8.64
C SER A 18 -17.52 8.25 8.12
N SER A 19 -17.94 8.26 6.85
CA SER A 19 -18.57 7.09 6.23
C SER A 19 -17.58 5.97 5.88
N ARG A 20 -16.30 6.30 5.80
CA ARG A 20 -15.23 5.35 5.47
C ARG A 20 -14.65 4.62 6.67
N ILE A 21 -14.94 5.08 7.89
CA ILE A 21 -14.38 4.49 9.13
C ILE A 21 -14.70 2.99 9.23
N GLU A 22 -15.91 2.55 8.86
CA GLU A 22 -16.29 1.14 8.88
C GLU A 22 -15.42 0.30 7.92
N TYR A 23 -15.12 0.84 6.73
CA TYR A 23 -14.25 0.19 5.77
C TYR A 23 -12.77 0.16 6.24
N LEU A 24 -12.33 1.20 6.92
CA LEU A 24 -11.01 1.23 7.57
C LEU A 24 -10.94 0.19 8.70
N ALA A 25 -11.98 0.07 9.52
CA ALA A 25 -12.07 -0.94 10.57
C ALA A 25 -11.83 -2.35 10.02
N TYR A 26 -12.45 -2.69 8.88
CA TYR A 26 -12.23 -3.98 8.22
C TYR A 26 -10.73 -4.26 7.91
N LYS A 27 -9.98 -3.26 7.41
CA LYS A 27 -8.54 -3.40 7.15
C LYS A 27 -7.76 -3.61 8.45
N TRP A 28 -8.13 -2.92 9.52
CA TRP A 28 -7.52 -3.08 10.84
C TRP A 28 -7.83 -4.44 11.43
N ASP A 29 -9.07 -4.90 11.35
CA ASP A 29 -9.49 -6.21 11.87
C ASP A 29 -8.70 -7.34 11.22
N THR A 30 -8.55 -7.32 9.89
CA THR A 30 -7.71 -8.29 9.16
C THR A 30 -6.25 -8.23 9.62
N LEU A 31 -5.67 -7.03 9.71
CA LEU A 31 -4.29 -6.86 10.17
C LEU A 31 -4.11 -7.34 11.61
N CYS A 32 -5.05 -6.97 12.50
CA CYS A 32 -5.03 -7.38 13.90
C CYS A 32 -5.19 -8.89 14.04
N ALA A 33 -6.07 -9.51 13.25
CA ALA A 33 -6.27 -10.95 13.23
C ALA A 33 -5.00 -11.70 12.79
N ILE A 34 -4.29 -11.20 11.79
CA ILE A 34 -3.01 -11.78 11.38
C ILE A 34 -1.96 -11.54 12.47
N ARG A 35 -1.78 -10.31 12.93
CA ARG A 35 -0.72 -9.97 13.89
C ARG A 35 -0.92 -10.59 15.28
N SER A 36 -2.14 -10.70 15.78
CA SER A 36 -2.42 -11.32 17.07
C SER A 36 -2.09 -12.82 17.12
N ARG A 37 -2.12 -13.46 15.95
CA ARG A 37 -1.82 -14.89 15.80
C ARG A 37 -0.40 -15.15 15.31
N TRP A 38 0.24 -14.13 14.74
CA TRP A 38 1.59 -14.22 14.23
C TRP A 38 2.59 -13.92 15.33
N ASN A 39 3.38 -14.91 15.72
CA ASN A 39 4.48 -14.77 16.70
C ASN A 39 5.74 -14.10 16.12
N LEU A 40 5.63 -13.49 14.92
CA LEU A 40 6.70 -12.88 14.15
C LEU A 40 7.72 -13.85 13.55
N GLU A 41 7.54 -15.15 13.72
CA GLU A 41 8.30 -16.18 13.02
C GLU A 41 7.68 -16.46 11.65
N ILE A 42 8.54 -16.66 10.65
CA ILE A 42 8.09 -16.81 9.26
C ILE A 42 7.25 -18.05 9.08
N ASP A 43 7.55 -19.12 9.81
CA ASP A 43 6.81 -20.38 9.74
C ASP A 43 5.33 -20.27 10.12
N THR A 44 4.98 -19.28 10.92
CA THR A 44 3.58 -19.00 11.28
C THR A 44 2.91 -17.99 10.37
N LEU A 45 3.67 -17.19 9.59
CA LEU A 45 3.12 -16.19 8.68
C LEU A 45 2.35 -16.83 7.52
N LEU A 46 2.93 -17.80 6.86
CA LEU A 46 2.36 -18.37 5.63
C LEU A 46 1.05 -19.14 5.85
N PRO A 47 0.91 -19.97 6.91
CA PRO A 47 -0.37 -20.53 7.28
C PRO A 47 -1.44 -19.48 7.60
N LEU A 48 -1.06 -18.37 8.25
CA LEU A 48 -1.99 -17.25 8.50
C LEU A 48 -2.38 -16.56 7.20
N MET A 49 -1.42 -16.31 6.30
CA MET A 49 -1.70 -15.75 4.99
C MET A 49 -2.63 -16.65 4.16
N GLN A 50 -2.56 -17.96 4.30
CA GLN A 50 -3.50 -18.88 3.66
C GLN A 50 -4.93 -18.72 4.19
N ILE A 51 -5.09 -18.58 5.53
CA ILE A 51 -6.40 -18.37 6.17
C ILE A 51 -7.02 -17.03 5.74
N TYR A 52 -6.21 -15.97 5.65
CA TYR A 52 -6.67 -14.60 5.33
C TYR A 52 -6.38 -14.20 3.87
N CYS A 53 -6.15 -15.17 2.98
CA CYS A 53 -5.73 -14.92 1.60
C CYS A 53 -6.77 -14.09 0.82
N GLU A 54 -8.04 -14.37 1.00
CA GLU A 54 -9.12 -13.65 0.31
C GLU A 54 -9.21 -12.19 0.76
N GLU A 55 -9.07 -11.93 2.07
CA GLU A 55 -9.07 -10.59 2.64
C GLU A 55 -7.84 -9.80 2.18
N CYS A 56 -6.67 -10.43 2.21
CA CYS A 56 -5.44 -9.83 1.68
C CYS A 56 -5.52 -9.59 0.17
N GLY A 57 -6.22 -10.45 -0.58
CA GLY A 57 -6.47 -10.30 -2.01
C GLY A 57 -7.28 -9.06 -2.38
N LYS A 58 -8.01 -8.46 -1.42
CA LYS A 58 -8.66 -7.15 -1.62
C LYS A 58 -7.67 -5.98 -1.58
N LEU A 59 -6.46 -6.20 -1.07
CA LEU A 59 -5.42 -5.19 -0.96
C LEU A 59 -4.40 -5.29 -2.10
N VAL A 60 -4.12 -6.51 -2.57
CA VAL A 60 -3.15 -6.81 -3.65
C VAL A 60 -3.66 -7.94 -4.54
N GLU A 61 -2.93 -8.25 -5.61
CA GLU A 61 -3.32 -9.32 -6.55
C GLU A 61 -3.25 -10.72 -5.90
N LEU A 62 -4.41 -11.33 -5.69
CA LEU A 62 -4.60 -12.62 -5.01
C LEU A 62 -3.76 -13.76 -5.59
N ARG A 63 -3.63 -13.84 -6.92
CA ARG A 63 -2.87 -14.91 -7.59
C ARG A 63 -1.41 -14.96 -7.13
N HIS A 64 -0.77 -13.80 -6.96
CA HIS A 64 0.62 -13.74 -6.54
C HIS A 64 0.82 -14.04 -5.04
N LEU A 65 -0.21 -13.76 -4.21
CA LEU A 65 -0.20 -14.24 -2.83
C LEU A 65 -0.24 -15.77 -2.79
N ARG A 66 -1.14 -16.37 -3.57
CA ARG A 66 -1.25 -17.84 -3.67
C ARG A 66 0.04 -18.47 -4.18
N SER A 67 0.68 -17.90 -5.20
CA SER A 67 1.96 -18.40 -5.72
C SER A 67 3.05 -18.47 -4.65
N ILE A 68 3.11 -17.49 -3.72
CA ILE A 68 4.08 -17.51 -2.62
C ILE A 68 3.70 -18.57 -1.57
N ILE A 69 2.41 -18.71 -1.25
CA ILE A 69 1.92 -19.74 -0.33
C ILE A 69 2.24 -21.13 -0.89
N GLU A 70 1.90 -21.42 -2.14
CA GLU A 70 2.20 -22.68 -2.83
C GLU A 70 3.71 -22.94 -2.92
N LEU A 71 4.50 -21.88 -3.16
CA LEU A 71 5.95 -22.00 -3.15
C LEU A 71 6.46 -22.41 -1.76
N SER A 72 5.86 -21.90 -0.69
CA SER A 72 6.26 -22.24 0.67
C SER A 72 5.95 -23.68 1.06
N GLU A 73 4.90 -24.25 0.51
CA GLU A 73 4.58 -25.68 0.71
C GLU A 73 5.62 -26.59 0.03
N ARG A 74 6.16 -26.15 -1.11
CA ARG A 74 7.13 -26.93 -1.91
C ARG A 74 8.58 -26.65 -1.53
N PHE A 75 8.88 -25.45 -1.05
CA PHE A 75 10.23 -24.98 -0.75
C PHE A 75 10.27 -24.10 0.50
N PRO A 76 9.88 -24.66 1.69
CA PRO A 76 9.69 -23.88 2.92
C PRO A 76 10.95 -23.16 3.39
N GLU A 77 12.11 -23.84 3.37
CA GLU A 77 13.38 -23.27 3.83
C GLU A 77 13.81 -22.09 2.95
N GLY A 78 13.62 -22.20 1.62
CA GLY A 78 13.93 -21.11 0.71
C GLY A 78 13.07 -19.91 0.94
N VAL A 79 11.75 -20.09 1.05
CA VAL A 79 10.83 -18.98 1.30
C VAL A 79 11.11 -18.33 2.66
N ARG A 80 11.48 -19.12 3.69
CA ARG A 80 11.94 -18.61 4.99
C ARG A 80 13.17 -17.72 4.82
N CYS A 81 14.17 -18.17 4.06
CA CYS A 81 15.37 -17.41 3.79
C CYS A 81 15.07 -16.10 3.05
N PHE A 82 14.20 -16.13 2.02
CA PHE A 82 13.83 -14.95 1.25
C PHE A 82 13.09 -13.92 2.09
N LEU A 83 12.15 -14.35 2.95
CA LEU A 83 11.42 -13.46 3.84
C LEU A 83 12.33 -12.89 4.94
N ASN A 84 13.27 -13.67 5.49
CA ASN A 84 14.26 -13.16 6.42
C ASN A 84 15.09 -12.04 5.78
N SER A 85 15.55 -12.26 4.55
CA SER A 85 16.30 -11.25 3.79
C SER A 85 15.46 -10.00 3.50
N LEU A 86 14.17 -10.16 3.20
CA LEU A 86 13.25 -9.05 2.99
C LEU A 86 13.07 -8.22 4.27
N TYR A 87 13.07 -8.86 5.43
CA TYR A 87 12.84 -8.22 6.73
C TYR A 87 14.13 -7.72 7.41
N ASP A 88 15.30 -8.01 6.87
CA ASP A 88 16.57 -7.55 7.41
C ASP A 88 16.78 -6.05 7.14
N GLU A 89 16.44 -5.22 8.12
CA GLU A 89 16.53 -3.76 8.01
C GLU A 89 17.98 -3.21 8.00
N THR A 90 18.99 -4.04 8.17
CA THR A 90 20.38 -3.63 7.96
C THR A 90 20.71 -3.45 6.48
N ILE A 91 19.91 -4.04 5.59
CA ILE A 91 20.05 -3.94 4.14
C ILE A 91 19.10 -2.84 3.61
N PRO A 92 19.54 -1.94 2.72
CA PRO A 92 18.68 -0.94 2.11
C PRO A 92 17.43 -1.53 1.45
N LEU A 93 16.28 -0.90 1.65
CA LEU A 93 14.96 -1.40 1.23
C LEU A 93 14.92 -1.79 -0.25
N ASN A 94 15.50 -0.97 -1.13
CA ASN A 94 15.53 -1.26 -2.57
C ASN A 94 16.26 -2.57 -2.89
N ARG A 95 17.34 -2.88 -2.18
CA ARG A 95 18.08 -4.13 -2.37
C ARG A 95 17.29 -5.33 -1.85
N ARG A 96 16.67 -5.22 -0.68
CA ARG A 96 15.84 -6.28 -0.08
C ARG A 96 14.68 -6.66 -1.00
N VAL A 97 13.96 -5.66 -1.48
CA VAL A 97 12.80 -5.84 -2.35
C VAL A 97 13.20 -6.51 -3.67
N GLU A 98 14.26 -6.03 -4.32
CA GLU A 98 14.70 -6.61 -5.60
C GLU A 98 15.32 -8.00 -5.44
N SER A 99 16.01 -8.28 -4.31
CA SER A 99 16.50 -9.63 -4.03
C SER A 99 15.35 -10.60 -3.85
N PHE A 100 14.40 -10.27 -2.98
CA PHE A 100 13.22 -11.10 -2.71
C PHE A 100 12.45 -11.42 -4.02
N ARG A 101 12.21 -10.39 -4.85
CA ARG A 101 11.52 -10.58 -6.12
C ARG A 101 12.27 -11.54 -7.04
N ARG A 102 13.57 -11.30 -7.28
CA ARG A 102 14.39 -12.14 -8.15
C ARG A 102 14.44 -13.59 -7.69
N GLU A 103 14.52 -13.83 -6.41
CA GLU A 103 14.58 -15.16 -5.85
C GLU A 103 13.25 -15.91 -6.04
N VAL A 104 12.12 -15.29 -5.74
CA VAL A 104 10.80 -15.87 -5.99
C VAL A 104 10.57 -16.08 -7.50
N GLU A 105 10.82 -15.07 -8.33
CA GLU A 105 10.67 -15.13 -9.80
C GLU A 105 11.56 -16.21 -10.44
N SER A 106 12.75 -16.46 -9.87
CA SER A 106 13.66 -17.49 -10.38
C SER A 106 13.10 -18.90 -10.26
N ILE A 107 12.26 -19.15 -9.25
CA ILE A 107 11.67 -20.46 -8.96
C ILE A 107 10.29 -20.59 -9.59
N THR A 108 9.44 -19.57 -9.41
CA THR A 108 8.06 -19.60 -9.91
C THR A 108 7.95 -19.37 -11.41
N ARG A 109 8.96 -18.71 -12.00
CA ARG A 109 8.95 -18.21 -13.39
C ARG A 109 7.86 -17.19 -13.66
N GLU A 110 7.24 -16.64 -12.62
CA GLU A 110 6.21 -15.63 -12.67
C GLU A 110 6.75 -14.29 -12.17
N HIS A 111 6.29 -13.21 -12.81
CA HIS A 111 6.63 -11.86 -12.34
C HIS A 111 5.94 -11.56 -11.00
N LEU A 112 6.73 -11.19 -9.98
CA LEU A 112 6.23 -10.81 -8.67
C LEU A 112 6.06 -9.28 -8.59
N PRO A 113 4.82 -8.76 -8.51
CA PRO A 113 4.58 -7.33 -8.40
C PRO A 113 5.10 -6.75 -7.08
N HIS A 114 5.59 -5.51 -7.12
CA HIS A 114 5.98 -4.76 -5.92
C HIS A 114 4.82 -4.56 -4.92
N SER A 115 3.57 -4.59 -5.40
CA SER A 115 2.39 -4.53 -4.54
C SER A 115 2.34 -5.68 -3.54
N VAL A 116 2.66 -6.90 -4.00
CA VAL A 116 2.69 -8.08 -3.13
C VAL A 116 3.83 -7.99 -2.12
N VAL A 117 5.02 -7.58 -2.57
CA VAL A 117 6.17 -7.38 -1.66
C VAL A 117 5.85 -6.31 -0.61
N SER A 118 5.20 -5.21 -1.01
CA SER A 118 4.79 -4.16 -0.08
C SER A 118 3.79 -4.64 0.97
N LEU A 119 2.91 -5.61 0.63
CA LEU A 119 2.03 -6.21 1.61
C LEU A 119 2.81 -7.02 2.66
N TYR A 120 3.80 -7.84 2.26
CA TYR A 120 4.64 -8.56 3.22
C TYR A 120 5.42 -7.62 4.14
N LEU A 121 5.97 -6.52 3.61
CA LEU A 121 6.62 -5.48 4.41
C LEU A 121 5.63 -4.83 5.38
N TRP A 122 4.43 -4.49 4.92
CA TRP A 122 3.38 -3.89 5.74
C TRP A 122 2.89 -4.83 6.84
N LEU A 123 2.71 -6.11 6.56
CA LEU A 123 2.35 -7.10 7.58
C LEU A 123 3.39 -7.20 8.68
N ARG A 124 4.68 -7.09 8.35
CA ARG A 124 5.77 -7.14 9.34
C ARG A 124 5.93 -5.84 10.11
N TYR A 125 5.89 -4.71 9.40
CA TYR A 125 6.20 -3.38 9.92
C TYR A 125 5.15 -2.35 9.46
N PRO A 126 3.87 -2.48 9.88
CA PRO A 126 2.79 -1.61 9.42
C PRO A 126 2.95 -0.15 9.87
N GLU A 127 3.80 0.10 10.88
CA GLU A 127 4.21 1.42 11.33
C GLU A 127 5.28 2.08 10.46
N ARG A 128 5.85 1.35 9.47
CA ARG A 128 6.93 1.84 8.60
C ARG A 128 6.61 1.82 7.13
N TYR A 129 5.83 0.84 6.67
CA TYR A 129 5.56 0.61 5.26
C TYR A 129 4.09 0.84 4.92
N TYR A 130 3.83 1.05 3.63
CA TYR A 130 2.50 1.22 3.07
C TYR A 130 2.20 0.09 2.09
N ILE A 131 0.90 -0.20 1.88
CA ILE A 131 0.50 -1.06 0.78
C ILE A 131 0.56 -0.23 -0.51
N TYR A 132 1.38 -0.70 -1.44
CA TYR A 132 1.64 -0.05 -2.72
C TYR A 132 0.76 -0.64 -3.81
N ASN A 133 0.02 0.21 -4.52
CA ASN A 133 -0.66 -0.16 -5.75
C ASN A 133 -0.16 0.72 -6.89
N PRO A 134 0.53 0.14 -7.92
CA PRO A 134 1.16 0.92 -8.98
C PRO A 134 0.16 1.71 -9.82
N MET A 135 -1.08 1.24 -9.96
CA MET A 135 -2.12 1.90 -10.73
C MET A 135 -2.58 3.18 -10.03
N TYR A 136 -2.86 3.10 -8.73
CA TYR A 136 -3.29 4.24 -7.92
C TYR A 136 -2.19 5.30 -7.82
N VAL A 137 -0.96 4.86 -7.57
CA VAL A 137 0.19 5.75 -7.45
C VAL A 137 0.49 6.50 -8.75
N ARG A 138 0.43 5.82 -9.91
CA ARG A 138 0.65 6.49 -11.20
C ARG A 138 -0.40 7.56 -11.48
N ALA A 139 -1.67 7.28 -11.16
CA ALA A 139 -2.72 8.28 -11.30
C ALA A 139 -2.46 9.47 -10.39
N LEU A 140 -2.12 9.24 -9.12
CA LEU A 140 -1.84 10.28 -8.16
C LEU A 140 -0.59 11.11 -8.54
N PHE A 141 0.49 10.47 -9.00
CA PHE A 141 1.68 11.19 -9.46
C PHE A 141 1.39 12.14 -10.63
N ARG A 142 0.56 11.71 -11.59
CA ARG A 142 0.16 12.57 -12.71
C ARG A 142 -0.70 13.73 -12.24
N GLU A 143 -1.69 13.43 -11.42
CA GLU A 143 -2.63 14.41 -10.88
C GLU A 143 -1.95 15.50 -10.07
N LEU A 144 -0.96 15.13 -9.27
CA LEU A 144 -0.18 16.05 -8.44
C LEU A 144 1.04 16.65 -9.17
N ASN A 145 1.19 16.40 -10.48
CA ASN A 145 2.39 16.79 -11.22
C ASN A 145 3.69 16.44 -10.45
N TYR A 146 3.68 15.25 -9.82
CA TYR A 146 4.81 14.80 -9.02
C TYR A 146 5.91 14.28 -9.94
N LYS A 147 7.00 15.03 -10.04
CA LYS A 147 8.10 14.77 -10.98
C LYS A 147 8.92 13.56 -10.52
N VAL A 148 8.52 12.39 -10.95
CA VAL A 148 9.30 11.15 -10.82
C VAL A 148 9.56 10.61 -12.22
N LYS A 149 10.77 10.14 -12.47
CA LYS A 149 11.06 9.37 -13.67
C LYS A 149 10.39 7.98 -13.52
N LEU A 150 9.16 7.87 -14.00
CA LEU A 150 8.42 6.60 -14.00
C LEU A 150 8.88 5.76 -15.20
N TYR A 151 9.89 4.96 -15.02
CA TYR A 151 10.23 3.91 -15.96
C TYR A 151 9.48 2.61 -15.54
N GLY A 152 8.25 2.46 -16.01
CA GLY A 152 7.44 1.29 -15.71
C GLY A 152 7.07 1.12 -14.23
N VAL A 153 6.74 -0.12 -13.82
CA VAL A 153 6.57 -0.50 -12.41
C VAL A 153 7.93 -0.93 -11.88
N THR A 154 8.70 0.01 -11.39
CA THR A 154 10.06 -0.21 -10.89
C THR A 154 10.16 0.03 -9.40
N ILE A 155 11.24 -0.46 -8.78
CA ILE A 155 11.55 -0.17 -7.38
C ILE A 155 11.64 1.35 -7.11
N THR A 156 12.08 2.13 -8.09
CA THR A 156 12.10 3.60 -8.00
C THR A 156 10.70 4.16 -7.82
N SER A 157 9.69 3.59 -8.49
CA SER A 157 8.29 4.00 -8.32
C SER A 157 7.77 3.66 -6.91
N LEU A 158 8.15 2.52 -6.34
CA LEU A 158 7.80 2.14 -4.96
C LEU A 158 8.42 3.12 -3.95
N MET A 159 9.71 3.41 -4.08
CA MET A 159 10.41 4.33 -3.17
C MET A 159 9.83 5.74 -3.24
N SER A 160 9.55 6.21 -4.46
CA SER A 160 8.94 7.53 -4.68
C SER A 160 7.49 7.59 -4.15
N ALA A 161 6.76 6.47 -4.23
CA ALA A 161 5.44 6.37 -3.64
C ALA A 161 5.50 6.51 -2.12
N TYR A 162 6.44 5.82 -1.47
CA TYR A 162 6.61 5.92 -0.02
C TYR A 162 6.97 7.34 0.41
N THR A 163 7.86 8.02 -0.32
CA THR A 163 8.16 9.45 -0.06
C THR A 163 6.92 10.33 -0.20
N LEU A 164 6.09 10.13 -1.23
CA LEU A 164 4.85 10.87 -1.39
C LEU A 164 3.86 10.55 -0.26
N TYR A 165 3.76 9.29 0.13
CA TYR A 165 2.86 8.86 1.19
C TYR A 165 3.28 9.42 2.56
N ASP A 166 4.58 9.52 2.84
CA ASP A 166 5.08 10.17 4.04
C ASP A 166 4.71 11.66 4.07
N ASN A 167 4.85 12.38 2.94
CA ASN A 167 4.41 13.78 2.85
C ASN A 167 2.89 13.93 3.07
N ILE A 168 2.09 13.02 2.52
CA ILE A 168 0.63 13.00 2.75
C ILE A 168 0.33 12.67 4.23
N ALA A 169 1.06 11.75 4.83
CA ALA A 169 0.92 11.36 6.22
C ALA A 169 1.15 12.55 7.16
N GLU A 170 2.17 13.37 6.91
CA GLU A 170 2.43 14.59 7.68
C GLU A 170 1.24 15.55 7.65
N ILE A 171 0.66 15.79 6.46
CA ILE A 171 -0.52 16.66 6.31
C ILE A 171 -1.75 16.07 7.01
N ILE A 172 -1.98 14.76 6.89
CA ILE A 172 -3.11 14.07 7.52
C ILE A 172 -2.96 14.04 9.05
N ALA A 173 -1.74 13.89 9.55
CA ALA A 173 -1.48 13.83 11.00
C ALA A 173 -1.82 15.15 11.74
N GLU A 174 -1.78 16.27 11.03
CA GLU A 174 -2.12 17.61 11.57
C GLU A 174 -3.59 17.97 11.39
N ASP A 175 -4.38 17.13 10.73
CA ASP A 175 -5.77 17.43 10.42
C ASP A 175 -6.70 17.27 11.62
N SER A 176 -7.43 18.32 11.96
CA SER A 176 -8.31 18.39 13.13
C SER A 176 -9.48 17.39 13.10
N ASN A 177 -9.88 16.89 11.94
CA ASN A 177 -10.97 15.90 11.81
C ASN A 177 -10.45 14.46 11.90
N ILE A 178 -9.22 14.23 11.45
CA ILE A 178 -8.63 12.88 11.38
C ILE A 178 -7.84 12.54 12.64
N THR A 179 -7.11 13.50 13.21
CA THR A 179 -6.32 13.31 14.43
C THR A 179 -7.11 12.70 15.59
N PRO A 180 -8.36 13.12 15.91
CA PRO A 180 -9.15 12.50 16.98
C PRO A 180 -9.46 11.01 16.72
N VAL A 181 -9.55 10.57 15.46
CA VAL A 181 -9.74 9.16 15.11
C VAL A 181 -8.47 8.38 15.39
N ILE A 182 -7.32 8.90 14.97
CA ILE A 182 -6.00 8.30 15.25
C ILE A 182 -5.79 8.16 16.77
N ASP A 183 -6.11 9.21 17.54
CA ASP A 183 -5.96 9.20 19.00
C ASP A 183 -6.90 8.20 19.67
N ARG A 184 -8.15 8.10 19.19
CA ARG A 184 -9.12 7.11 19.69
C ARG A 184 -8.63 5.69 19.44
N MET A 185 -8.11 5.40 18.25
CA MET A 185 -7.56 4.10 17.91
C MET A 185 -6.32 3.78 18.75
N ALA A 186 -5.48 4.77 19.03
CA ALA A 186 -4.34 4.62 19.91
C ALA A 186 -4.76 4.34 21.37
N ALA A 187 -5.84 4.95 21.85
CA ALA A 187 -6.36 4.72 23.20
C ALA A 187 -6.85 3.27 23.42
N ILE A 188 -7.25 2.57 22.38
CA ILE A 188 -7.64 1.15 22.42
C ILE A 188 -6.52 0.19 22.01
N GLY A 189 -5.28 0.68 21.93
CA GLY A 189 -4.07 -0.15 21.80
C GLY A 189 -3.45 -0.23 20.40
N TYR A 190 -3.97 0.50 19.40
CA TYR A 190 -3.34 0.52 18.08
C TYR A 190 -2.14 1.48 18.04
N ASN A 191 -1.11 1.11 17.28
CA ASN A 191 0.02 2.01 17.04
C ASN A 191 -0.41 3.18 16.13
N LYS A 192 -0.19 4.44 16.57
CA LYS A 192 -0.59 5.65 15.82
C LYS A 192 0.01 5.69 14.41
N ALA A 193 1.29 5.33 14.27
CA ALA A 193 1.95 5.34 12.97
C ALA A 193 1.33 4.29 12.02
N MET A 194 0.93 3.12 12.53
CA MET A 194 0.19 2.12 11.76
C MET A 194 -1.15 2.66 11.29
N VAL A 195 -1.93 3.26 12.20
CA VAL A 195 -3.25 3.83 11.88
C VAL A 195 -3.12 4.89 10.79
N LEU A 196 -2.16 5.79 10.93
CA LEU A 196 -1.89 6.85 9.95
C LEU A 196 -1.57 6.27 8.56
N ARG A 197 -0.75 5.22 8.48
CA ARG A 197 -0.40 4.57 7.20
C ARG A 197 -1.59 3.87 6.55
N ILE A 198 -2.48 3.30 7.33
CA ILE A 198 -3.73 2.74 6.81
C ILE A 198 -4.61 3.86 6.22
N ILE A 199 -4.74 4.98 6.91
CA ILE A 199 -5.51 6.15 6.43
C ILE A 199 -4.92 6.69 5.13
N VAL A 200 -3.59 6.85 5.04
CA VAL A 200 -2.92 7.27 3.80
C VAL A 200 -3.16 6.28 2.65
N THR A 201 -3.05 4.98 2.93
CA THR A 201 -3.35 3.95 1.91
C THR A 201 -4.81 4.04 1.44
N ASP A 202 -5.74 4.28 2.37
CA ASP A 202 -7.15 4.46 2.03
C ASP A 202 -7.40 5.74 1.24
N PHE A 203 -6.78 6.85 1.61
CA PHE A 203 -6.82 8.09 0.83
C PHE A 203 -6.41 7.86 -0.62
N VAL A 204 -5.30 7.18 -0.86
CA VAL A 204 -4.81 6.90 -2.23
C VAL A 204 -5.79 6.02 -3.01
N GLN A 205 -6.44 5.07 -2.37
CA GLN A 205 -7.50 4.27 -2.99
C GLN A 205 -8.76 5.11 -3.29
N PHE A 206 -9.12 6.00 -2.38
CA PHE A 206 -10.28 6.87 -2.50
C PHE A 206 -10.17 7.86 -3.67
N VAL A 207 -9.02 8.47 -3.85
CA VAL A 207 -8.83 9.48 -4.89
C VAL A 207 -8.70 8.90 -6.30
N TYR A 208 -8.38 7.63 -6.44
CA TYR A 208 -8.18 7.00 -7.74
C TYR A 208 -9.41 7.08 -8.67
N PRO A 209 -10.64 6.69 -8.26
CA PRO A 209 -11.82 6.85 -9.11
C PRO A 209 -12.09 8.31 -9.44
N ILE A 210 -11.90 9.25 -8.52
CA ILE A 210 -12.09 10.69 -8.76
C ILE A 210 -11.16 11.18 -9.87
N ILE A 211 -9.88 10.75 -9.83
CA ILE A 211 -8.90 11.09 -10.87
C ILE A 211 -9.35 10.50 -12.22
N LYS A 212 -9.83 9.27 -12.24
CA LYS A 212 -10.28 8.60 -13.46
C LYS A 212 -11.49 9.28 -14.09
N GLU A 213 -12.49 9.63 -13.30
CA GLU A 213 -13.66 10.37 -13.78
C GLU A 213 -13.25 11.70 -14.40
N PHE A 214 -12.30 12.42 -13.79
CA PHE A 214 -11.78 13.67 -14.33
C PHE A 214 -10.99 13.48 -15.62
N GLU A 215 -10.15 12.45 -15.72
CA GLU A 215 -9.42 12.11 -16.95
C GLU A 215 -10.39 11.79 -18.11
N GLU A 216 -11.43 11.01 -17.85
CA GLU A 216 -12.45 10.66 -18.85
C GLU A 216 -13.26 11.88 -19.29
N TRP A 217 -13.65 12.72 -18.33
CA TRP A 217 -14.34 13.98 -18.64
C TRP A 217 -13.47 14.89 -19.50
N SER A 218 -12.22 15.10 -19.12
CA SER A 218 -11.26 15.93 -19.86
C SER A 218 -11.01 15.42 -21.27
N SER A 219 -10.92 14.09 -21.46
CA SER A 219 -10.72 13.51 -22.78
C SER A 219 -11.92 13.74 -23.71
N LYS A 220 -13.14 13.62 -23.18
CA LYS A 220 -14.38 13.84 -23.94
C LYS A 220 -14.61 15.30 -24.33
N HIS A 221 -14.06 16.26 -23.58
CA HIS A 221 -14.28 17.70 -23.78
C HIS A 221 -13.07 18.42 -24.37
N ARG A 222 -11.96 17.72 -24.59
CA ARG A 222 -10.72 18.30 -25.12
C ARG A 222 -10.92 19.01 -26.47
N ASP A 223 -11.72 18.43 -27.36
CA ASP A 223 -11.99 18.97 -28.69
C ASP A 223 -12.84 20.24 -28.67
N GLN A 224 -13.60 20.49 -27.61
CA GLN A 224 -14.39 21.72 -27.44
C GLN A 224 -13.56 22.93 -27.03
N TYR A 225 -12.35 22.72 -26.46
CA TYR A 225 -11.44 23.81 -26.02
C TYR A 225 -10.37 24.14 -27.07
N ILE A 226 -10.08 23.24 -28.01
CA ILE A 226 -9.14 23.47 -29.10
C ILE A 226 -9.78 24.24 -30.27
N ALA A 227 -11.11 24.28 -30.34
CA ALA A 227 -11.89 24.95 -31.40
C ALA A 227 -12.24 26.41 -31.08
N ARG A 228 -11.67 27.02 -30.04
CA ARG A 228 -11.77 28.45 -29.71
C ARG A 228 -10.40 29.10 -29.74
#